data_b4c53c3b6e509b736a43f6cfd4a13da7
#
_entry.id   b4c53c3b6e509b736a43f6cfd4a13da7
#
_cell.length_a   1.000
_cell.length_b   1.000
_cell.length_c   1.000
_cell.angle_alpha   90.00
_cell.angle_beta   90.00
_cell.angle_gamma   90.00
#
_symmetry.space_group_name_H-M   'P 1'
#
loop_
_entity.id
_entity.type
_entity.pdbx_description
1 polymer ?
#
loop_
_entity_poly.entity_id
_entity_poly.type
_entity_poly.pdbx_seq_one_letter_code
_entity_poly.pdbx_strand_id
1 'polypeptide(L)'
;MISAFNEAGLEKTYVMKTYKSKFVSENFSIAKEILVTELAKEFDLPAPEYGVIKIDNKDLKGLYTDEEIKLLDKGHKFCTEYHEGYVIMSSLASSKFLKDFEIENLFAFDNLIMNVDRGGFRNKPNLLLKDEEMMLIDHEQTFAFINSFESKDINYFNTFNNFYYQNHIFWATLKSIKNGKKEDIFVEFIEILRMLNIEKLNLIFDQLDKYDIEYGEKNIIFAYLYWAKQNYSYINKVLIDRIK
;
A
#
# COMPACT_ATOMS: atom_id res chain seq x y z
N MET A 1 -4.02 14.03 -14.33
CA MET A 1 -4.23 12.86 -15.20
C MET A 1 -3.40 13.04 -16.46
N ILE A 2 -2.94 11.95 -17.03
CA ILE A 2 -2.19 11.91 -18.29
C ILE A 2 -2.80 10.85 -19.20
N SER A 3 -2.63 11.00 -20.51
CA SER A 3 -2.89 9.93 -21.48
C SER A 3 -1.55 9.34 -21.91
N ALA A 4 -1.46 8.01 -21.94
CA ALA A 4 -0.25 7.30 -22.32
C ALA A 4 -0.59 5.95 -22.96
N PHE A 5 0.32 5.44 -23.78
CA PHE A 5 0.20 4.11 -24.36
C PHE A 5 0.80 3.07 -23.40
N ASN A 6 0.06 1.99 -23.14
CA ASN A 6 0.59 0.84 -22.41
C ASN A 6 1.51 -0.02 -23.30
N GLU A 7 2.10 -1.08 -22.74
CA GLU A 7 3.01 -1.98 -23.46
C GLU A 7 2.33 -2.67 -24.67
N ALA A 8 1.01 -2.82 -24.64
CA ALA A 8 0.22 -3.37 -25.76
C ALA A 8 -0.12 -2.32 -26.84
N GLY A 9 0.34 -1.07 -26.70
CA GLY A 9 0.06 0.03 -27.62
C GLY A 9 -1.35 0.60 -27.52
N LEU A 10 -2.08 0.32 -26.43
CA LEU A 10 -3.41 0.87 -26.18
C LEU A 10 -3.27 2.19 -25.41
N GLU A 11 -3.94 3.22 -25.87
CA GLU A 11 -4.04 4.48 -25.17
C GLU A 11 -4.97 4.36 -23.96
N LYS A 12 -4.48 4.75 -22.80
CA LYS A 12 -5.22 4.74 -21.54
C LYS A 12 -4.99 6.03 -20.76
N THR A 13 -5.92 6.33 -19.88
CA THR A 13 -5.79 7.46 -18.95
C THR A 13 -5.20 6.98 -17.63
N TYR A 14 -4.24 7.73 -17.10
CA TYR A 14 -3.56 7.42 -15.84
C TYR A 14 -3.61 8.60 -14.87
N VAL A 15 -3.66 8.29 -13.60
CA VAL A 15 -3.41 9.22 -12.48
C VAL A 15 -1.93 9.13 -12.12
N MET A 16 -1.14 10.14 -12.51
CA MET A 16 0.28 10.20 -12.23
C MET A 16 0.52 10.87 -10.88
N LYS A 17 1.36 10.27 -10.05
CA LYS A 17 1.83 10.85 -8.78
C LYS A 17 3.10 11.67 -8.98
N THR A 18 3.13 12.84 -8.37
CA THR A 18 4.29 13.72 -8.37
C THR A 18 4.75 13.94 -6.93
N TYR A 19 5.94 13.51 -6.61
CA TYR A 19 6.55 13.65 -5.30
C TYR A 19 7.69 14.67 -5.33
N LYS A 20 8.01 15.26 -4.18
CA LYS A 20 9.23 16.05 -4.02
C LYS A 20 10.44 15.11 -3.92
N SER A 21 11.58 15.50 -4.50
CA SER A 21 12.83 14.70 -4.47
C SER A 21 13.18 14.22 -3.06
N LYS A 22 13.13 15.13 -2.08
CA LYS A 22 13.39 14.79 -0.69
C LYS A 22 12.48 13.70 -0.16
N PHE A 23 11.18 13.74 -0.50
CA PHE A 23 10.23 12.72 -0.06
C PHE A 23 10.50 11.36 -0.70
N VAL A 24 10.88 11.33 -1.98
CA VAL A 24 11.25 10.09 -2.67
C VAL A 24 12.49 9.46 -2.03
N SER A 25 13.56 10.24 -1.83
CA SER A 25 14.83 9.72 -1.30
C SER A 25 14.77 9.30 0.17
N GLU A 26 13.94 9.96 1.00
CA GLU A 26 13.82 9.62 2.42
C GLU A 26 12.83 8.48 2.69
N ASN A 27 11.80 8.34 1.86
CA ASN A 27 10.70 7.42 2.11
C ASN A 27 10.57 6.30 1.07
N PHE A 28 11.37 6.32 -0.01
CA PHE A 28 11.27 5.35 -1.12
C PHE A 28 9.83 5.22 -1.66
N SER A 29 9.14 6.36 -1.77
CA SER A 29 7.69 6.41 -2.01
C SER A 29 7.27 5.71 -3.30
N ILE A 30 8.02 5.86 -4.40
CA ILE A 30 7.71 5.22 -5.68
C ILE A 30 7.88 3.69 -5.58
N ALA A 31 8.96 3.24 -4.95
CA ALA A 31 9.19 1.81 -4.76
C ALA A 31 8.12 1.17 -3.87
N LYS A 32 7.68 1.85 -2.82
CA LYS A 32 6.60 1.37 -1.95
C LYS A 32 5.27 1.27 -2.67
N GLU A 33 4.93 2.24 -3.53
CA GLU A 33 3.72 2.15 -4.38
C GLU A 33 3.74 0.88 -5.23
N ILE A 34 4.85 0.61 -5.91
CA ILE A 34 5.00 -0.57 -6.78
C ILE A 34 4.98 -1.86 -5.95
N LEU A 35 5.84 -1.94 -4.92
CA LEU A 35 6.00 -3.13 -4.10
C LEU A 35 4.68 -3.53 -3.42
N VAL A 36 3.97 -2.55 -2.84
CA VAL A 36 2.72 -2.82 -2.11
C VAL A 36 1.57 -3.13 -3.06
N THR A 37 1.51 -2.48 -4.23
CA THR A 37 0.51 -2.84 -5.25
C THR A 37 0.68 -4.29 -5.70
N GLU A 38 1.91 -4.75 -5.95
CA GLU A 38 2.17 -6.14 -6.31
C GLU A 38 1.91 -7.11 -5.14
N LEU A 39 2.28 -6.69 -3.93
CA LEU A 39 2.01 -7.50 -2.74
C LEU A 39 0.50 -7.62 -2.47
N ALA A 40 -0.29 -6.57 -2.70
CA ALA A 40 -1.75 -6.61 -2.58
C ALA A 40 -2.37 -7.67 -3.52
N LYS A 41 -1.87 -7.78 -4.76
CA LYS A 41 -2.31 -8.82 -5.71
C LYS A 41 -2.03 -10.23 -5.19
N GLU A 42 -0.89 -10.47 -4.50
CA GLU A 42 -0.58 -11.78 -3.89
C GLU A 42 -1.51 -12.09 -2.69
N PHE A 43 -2.21 -11.09 -2.14
CA PHE A 43 -3.22 -11.24 -1.09
C PHE A 43 -4.66 -11.13 -1.62
N ASP A 44 -4.86 -11.27 -2.94
CA ASP A 44 -6.16 -11.18 -3.61
C ASP A 44 -6.90 -9.86 -3.34
N LEU A 45 -6.15 -8.79 -3.01
CA LEU A 45 -6.70 -7.46 -2.76
C LEU A 45 -6.64 -6.62 -4.04
N PRO A 46 -7.78 -6.13 -4.54
CA PRO A 46 -7.83 -5.36 -5.77
C PRO A 46 -7.06 -4.05 -5.66
N ALA A 47 -6.20 -3.79 -6.64
CA ALA A 47 -5.50 -2.52 -6.82
C ALA A 47 -5.50 -2.17 -8.32
N PRO A 48 -5.51 -0.87 -8.70
CA PRO A 48 -5.44 -0.48 -10.09
C PRO A 48 -4.14 -0.98 -10.74
N GLU A 49 -4.20 -1.29 -12.04
CA GLU A 49 -2.98 -1.49 -12.81
C GLU A 49 -2.12 -0.23 -12.77
N TYR A 50 -0.81 -0.39 -12.69
CA TYR A 50 0.10 0.72 -12.59
C TYR A 50 1.09 0.76 -13.76
N GLY A 51 1.72 1.90 -13.93
CA GLY A 51 2.81 2.11 -14.86
C GLY A 51 3.89 3.00 -14.26
N VAL A 52 5.06 2.94 -14.88
CA VAL A 52 6.19 3.79 -14.56
C VAL A 52 6.51 4.63 -15.78
N ILE A 53 6.46 5.95 -15.63
CA ILE A 53 6.68 6.89 -16.74
C ILE A 53 7.79 7.87 -16.41
N LYS A 54 8.60 8.21 -17.41
CA LYS A 54 9.57 9.30 -17.31
C LYS A 54 9.09 10.49 -18.13
N ILE A 55 8.95 11.63 -17.46
CA ILE A 55 8.60 12.91 -18.10
C ILE A 55 9.60 13.99 -17.69
N ASP A 56 9.79 15.00 -18.53
CA ASP A 56 10.50 16.20 -18.11
C ASP A 56 9.58 17.04 -17.20
N ASN A 57 10.07 17.40 -16.00
CA ASN A 57 9.29 18.24 -15.10
C ASN A 57 8.87 19.58 -15.70
N LYS A 58 9.56 20.02 -16.78
CA LYS A 58 9.14 21.21 -17.54
C LYS A 58 7.77 21.04 -18.20
N ASP A 59 7.37 19.82 -18.54
CA ASP A 59 6.05 19.53 -19.13
C ASP A 59 4.92 19.70 -18.10
N LEU A 60 5.26 19.88 -16.82
CA LEU A 60 4.33 20.17 -15.74
C LEU A 60 4.06 21.67 -15.54
N LYS A 61 4.64 22.55 -16.40
CA LYS A 61 4.33 23.98 -16.39
C LYS A 61 2.83 24.21 -16.63
N GLY A 62 2.27 25.13 -15.84
CA GLY A 62 0.82 25.37 -15.84
C GLY A 62 0.04 24.55 -14.79
N LEU A 63 0.61 23.43 -14.30
CA LEU A 63 0.08 22.68 -13.15
C LEU A 63 0.79 23.05 -11.86
N TYR A 64 2.06 23.44 -11.97
CA TYR A 64 2.96 23.80 -10.85
C TYR A 64 3.71 25.11 -11.15
N THR A 65 4.07 25.82 -10.12
CA THR A 65 4.98 26.98 -10.21
C THR A 65 6.41 26.55 -10.53
N ASP A 66 7.23 27.46 -11.03
CA ASP A 66 8.65 27.15 -11.32
C ASP A 66 9.44 26.75 -10.05
N GLU A 67 9.08 27.27 -8.86
CA GLU A 67 9.63 26.89 -7.57
C GLU A 67 9.24 25.47 -7.18
N GLU A 68 7.99 25.08 -7.36
CA GLU A 68 7.50 23.73 -7.09
C GLU A 68 8.14 22.72 -8.04
N ILE A 69 8.25 23.05 -9.34
CA ILE A 69 8.86 22.18 -10.35
C ILE A 69 10.33 21.84 -9.99
N LYS A 70 11.09 22.80 -9.44
CA LYS A 70 12.47 22.58 -8.99
C LYS A 70 12.57 21.58 -7.85
N LEU A 71 11.53 21.46 -7.03
CA LEU A 71 11.48 20.56 -5.88
C LEU A 71 10.98 19.16 -6.24
N LEU A 72 10.31 19.00 -7.39
CA LEU A 72 9.79 17.71 -7.83
C LEU A 72 10.94 16.75 -8.16
N ASP A 73 10.72 15.49 -7.83
CA ASP A 73 11.61 14.42 -8.25
C ASP A 73 11.78 14.40 -9.77
N LYS A 74 13.01 14.10 -10.23
CA LYS A 74 13.37 14.08 -11.66
C LYS A 74 13.40 12.66 -12.23
N GLY A 75 13.27 11.66 -11.36
CA GLY A 75 13.22 10.26 -11.75
C GLY A 75 11.90 9.86 -12.38
N HIS A 76 11.73 8.58 -12.53
CA HIS A 76 10.47 8.00 -12.99
C HIS A 76 9.32 8.34 -12.06
N LYS A 77 8.10 8.45 -12.62
CA LYS A 77 6.88 8.70 -11.87
C LYS A 77 6.04 7.44 -11.83
N PHE A 78 5.44 7.18 -10.69
CA PHE A 78 4.41 6.16 -10.55
C PHE A 78 3.08 6.69 -11.05
N CYS A 79 2.35 5.87 -11.79
CA CYS A 79 0.99 6.19 -12.22
C CYS A 79 0.10 4.96 -12.13
N THR A 80 -1.17 5.16 -11.81
CA THR A 80 -2.20 4.12 -11.78
C THR A 80 -3.20 4.35 -12.90
N GLU A 81 -3.72 3.27 -13.49
CA GLU A 81 -4.79 3.37 -14.49
C GLU A 81 -6.01 4.06 -13.85
N TYR A 82 -6.58 5.01 -14.58
CA TYR A 82 -7.82 5.67 -14.18
C TYR A 82 -9.02 4.80 -14.56
N HIS A 83 -9.82 4.47 -13.56
CA HIS A 83 -11.04 3.69 -13.73
C HIS A 83 -12.26 4.61 -13.64
N GLU A 84 -13.00 4.76 -14.72
CA GLU A 84 -14.20 5.59 -14.77
C GLU A 84 -15.33 5.02 -13.89
N GLY A 85 -15.98 5.92 -13.17
CA GLY A 85 -17.09 5.56 -12.26
C GLY A 85 -16.67 5.14 -10.87
N TYR A 86 -15.36 4.97 -10.60
CA TYR A 86 -14.90 4.79 -9.23
C TYR A 86 -14.85 6.12 -8.48
N VAL A 87 -15.26 6.09 -7.22
CA VAL A 87 -15.23 7.24 -6.32
C VAL A 87 -14.37 6.96 -5.09
N ILE A 88 -13.75 8.00 -4.54
CA ILE A 88 -13.01 7.85 -3.26
C ILE A 88 -14.01 7.51 -2.16
N MET A 89 -13.71 6.45 -1.40
CA MET A 89 -14.53 6.04 -0.27
C MET A 89 -14.63 7.16 0.76
N SER A 90 -15.82 7.38 1.29
CA SER A 90 -16.04 8.29 2.41
C SER A 90 -15.66 7.63 3.74
N SER A 91 -14.93 8.35 4.61
CA SER A 91 -14.66 7.93 5.99
C SER A 91 -15.93 7.79 6.85
N LEU A 92 -17.07 8.28 6.36
CA LEU A 92 -18.38 8.19 7.01
C LEU A 92 -19.18 6.96 6.56
N ALA A 93 -18.60 6.05 5.79
CA ALA A 93 -19.27 4.83 5.35
C ALA A 93 -19.80 4.04 6.54
N SER A 94 -21.06 3.61 6.46
CA SER A 94 -21.68 2.88 7.56
C SER A 94 -21.15 1.45 7.67
N SER A 95 -21.13 0.89 8.88
CA SER A 95 -20.76 -0.52 9.10
C SER A 95 -21.66 -1.50 8.34
N LYS A 96 -22.89 -1.10 7.98
CA LYS A 96 -23.78 -1.93 7.15
C LYS A 96 -23.28 -1.98 5.72
N PHE A 97 -22.88 -0.85 5.16
CA PHE A 97 -22.30 -0.76 3.83
C PHE A 97 -20.98 -1.53 3.72
N LEU A 98 -20.13 -1.48 4.77
CA LEU A 98 -18.83 -2.14 4.78
C LEU A 98 -18.90 -3.67 4.86
N LYS A 99 -20.07 -4.26 5.13
CA LYS A 99 -20.23 -5.73 5.21
C LYS A 99 -20.13 -6.43 3.86
N ASP A 100 -20.29 -5.70 2.78
CA ASP A 100 -20.25 -6.24 1.43
C ASP A 100 -18.80 -6.29 0.89
N PHE A 101 -17.80 -5.85 1.70
CA PHE A 101 -16.38 -5.85 1.35
C PHE A 101 -15.57 -6.70 2.34
N GLU A 102 -14.46 -7.23 1.88
CA GLU A 102 -13.49 -8.03 2.67
C GLU A 102 -12.59 -7.13 3.53
N ILE A 103 -13.23 -6.39 4.44
CA ILE A 103 -12.55 -5.40 5.29
C ILE A 103 -11.54 -6.02 6.26
N GLU A 104 -11.76 -7.28 6.66
CA GLU A 104 -10.87 -8.05 7.53
C GLU A 104 -9.55 -8.36 6.84
N ASN A 105 -9.56 -8.84 5.59
CA ASN A 105 -8.37 -9.12 4.81
C ASN A 105 -7.56 -7.84 4.57
N LEU A 106 -8.24 -6.75 4.22
CA LEU A 106 -7.59 -5.45 4.06
C LEU A 106 -7.00 -4.93 5.39
N PHE A 107 -7.74 -5.04 6.50
CA PHE A 107 -7.20 -4.64 7.81
C PHE A 107 -5.95 -5.44 8.17
N ALA A 108 -5.97 -6.75 7.95
CA ALA A 108 -4.82 -7.62 8.23
C ALA A 108 -3.63 -7.28 7.32
N PHE A 109 -3.88 -7.04 6.04
CA PHE A 109 -2.86 -6.63 5.07
C PHE A 109 -2.23 -5.28 5.44
N ASP A 110 -3.03 -4.25 5.73
CA ASP A 110 -2.53 -2.94 6.13
C ASP A 110 -1.72 -3.01 7.45
N ASN A 111 -2.08 -3.93 8.35
CA ASN A 111 -1.26 -4.21 9.54
C ASN A 111 0.07 -4.90 9.17
N LEU A 112 0.08 -5.83 8.21
CA LEU A 112 1.30 -6.49 7.74
C LEU A 112 2.27 -5.48 7.13
N ILE A 113 1.80 -4.63 6.23
CA ILE A 113 2.62 -3.60 5.55
C ILE A 113 2.83 -2.33 6.37
N MET A 114 2.24 -2.27 7.59
CA MET A 114 2.30 -1.11 8.49
C MET A 114 1.83 0.19 7.80
N ASN A 115 0.68 0.14 7.13
CA ASN A 115 0.09 1.28 6.47
C ASN A 115 -0.52 2.26 7.49
N VAL A 116 0.08 3.44 7.64
CA VAL A 116 -0.37 4.45 8.60
C VAL A 116 -1.40 5.42 8.03
N ASP A 117 -1.71 5.35 6.74
CA ASP A 117 -2.56 6.33 6.04
C ASP A 117 -3.93 5.77 5.62
N ARG A 118 -4.27 4.51 5.96
CA ARG A 118 -5.60 3.93 5.70
C ARG A 118 -6.63 4.42 6.73
N GLY A 119 -7.09 5.64 6.56
CA GLY A 119 -7.99 6.31 7.51
C GLY A 119 -7.30 7.33 8.39
N GLY A 120 -6.14 7.09 8.90
CA GLY A 120 -5.20 7.89 9.64
C GLY A 120 -5.63 9.27 10.16
N PHE A 121 -4.68 10.11 10.49
CA PHE A 121 -4.93 11.48 11.00
C PHE A 121 -5.68 12.38 10.00
N ARG A 122 -5.58 12.10 8.70
CA ARG A 122 -6.23 12.89 7.64
C ARG A 122 -7.59 12.35 7.21
N ASN A 123 -8.09 11.28 7.85
CA ASN A 123 -9.33 10.59 7.49
C ASN A 123 -9.41 10.23 5.98
N LYS A 124 -8.28 9.86 5.38
CA LYS A 124 -8.21 9.42 3.99
C LYS A 124 -8.31 7.89 3.96
N PRO A 125 -9.38 7.34 3.41
CA PRO A 125 -9.48 5.88 3.26
C PRO A 125 -8.48 5.30 2.29
N ASN A 126 -8.04 6.09 1.30
CA ASN A 126 -7.18 5.64 0.20
C ASN A 126 -7.74 4.38 -0.49
N LEU A 127 -9.05 4.39 -0.71
CA LEU A 127 -9.84 3.34 -1.34
C LEU A 127 -10.75 3.95 -2.40
N LEU A 128 -10.80 3.30 -3.54
CA LEU A 128 -11.75 3.58 -4.62
C LEU A 128 -12.88 2.56 -4.57
N LEU A 129 -14.12 3.02 -4.75
CA LEU A 129 -15.31 2.19 -4.74
C LEU A 129 -16.12 2.38 -6.02
N LYS A 130 -16.66 1.27 -6.54
CA LYS A 130 -17.68 1.24 -7.57
C LYS A 130 -18.54 0.01 -7.36
N ASP A 131 -19.85 0.21 -7.15
CA ASP A 131 -20.79 -0.86 -6.82
C ASP A 131 -20.30 -1.67 -5.60
N GLU A 132 -20.00 -2.95 -5.75
CA GLU A 132 -19.46 -3.86 -4.72
C GLU A 132 -17.93 -4.04 -4.85
N GLU A 133 -17.29 -3.30 -5.74
CA GLU A 133 -15.84 -3.38 -5.95
C GLU A 133 -15.10 -2.33 -5.12
N MET A 134 -13.98 -2.74 -4.54
CA MET A 134 -13.08 -1.87 -3.79
C MET A 134 -11.65 -2.04 -4.31
N MET A 135 -10.95 -0.93 -4.59
CA MET A 135 -9.55 -0.93 -5.00
C MET A 135 -8.68 -0.14 -4.03
N LEU A 136 -7.52 -0.66 -3.72
CA LEU A 136 -6.52 -0.04 -2.86
C LEU A 136 -5.67 0.94 -3.65
N ILE A 137 -5.45 2.14 -3.08
CA ILE A 137 -4.56 3.16 -3.64
C ILE A 137 -3.71 3.79 -2.52
N ASP A 138 -2.68 4.56 -2.90
CA ASP A 138 -1.84 5.37 -1.99
C ASP A 138 -1.08 4.52 -0.97
N HIS A 139 0.03 3.90 -1.41
CA HIS A 139 0.81 2.95 -0.60
C HIS A 139 2.15 3.53 -0.08
N GLU A 140 2.46 4.80 -0.34
CA GLU A 140 3.75 5.39 0.01
C GLU A 140 4.00 5.49 1.53
N GLN A 141 2.94 5.43 2.35
CA GLN A 141 3.03 5.48 3.82
C GLN A 141 3.04 4.09 4.47
N THR A 142 3.82 3.19 3.91
CA THR A 142 3.96 1.80 4.37
C THR A 142 5.40 1.49 4.76
N PHE A 143 5.64 0.36 5.41
CA PHE A 143 6.98 -0.15 5.73
C PHE A 143 7.94 0.93 6.25
N ALA A 144 7.54 1.73 7.24
CA ALA A 144 8.34 2.85 7.74
C ALA A 144 9.76 2.44 8.15
N PHE A 145 9.96 1.18 8.60
CA PHE A 145 11.25 0.65 8.99
C PHE A 145 12.29 0.53 7.87
N ILE A 146 11.91 0.70 6.60
CA ILE A 146 12.87 0.74 5.48
C ILE A 146 13.27 2.15 5.09
N ASN A 147 12.69 3.17 5.70
CA ASN A 147 13.02 4.56 5.40
C ASN A 147 14.50 4.85 5.68
N SER A 148 15.09 5.77 4.93
CA SER A 148 16.52 6.05 4.98
C SER A 148 17.03 6.52 6.34
N PHE A 149 16.14 7.05 7.17
CA PHE A 149 16.45 7.55 8.53
C PHE A 149 16.14 6.56 9.66
N GLU A 150 15.57 5.39 9.35
CA GLU A 150 15.27 4.36 10.35
C GLU A 150 16.49 3.51 10.72
N SER A 151 16.48 2.98 11.95
CA SER A 151 17.53 2.07 12.43
C SER A 151 17.48 0.74 11.69
N LYS A 152 18.65 0.18 11.35
CA LYS A 152 18.78 -1.14 10.74
C LYS A 152 18.63 -2.30 11.74
N ASP A 153 18.74 -2.04 13.04
CA ASP A 153 18.55 -3.04 14.10
C ASP A 153 17.07 -3.22 14.41
N ILE A 154 16.38 -3.96 13.54
CA ILE A 154 14.92 -4.09 13.60
C ILE A 154 14.52 -5.35 14.36
N ASN A 155 13.80 -5.16 15.46
CA ASN A 155 13.09 -6.24 16.13
C ASN A 155 11.66 -6.33 15.57
N TYR A 156 11.42 -7.24 14.64
CA TYR A 156 10.13 -7.37 13.92
C TYR A 156 8.94 -7.66 14.84
N PHE A 157 9.14 -8.39 15.96
CA PHE A 157 8.08 -8.59 16.96
C PHE A 157 7.65 -7.27 17.59
N ASN A 158 8.61 -6.45 18.02
CA ASN A 158 8.31 -5.14 18.59
C ASN A 158 7.74 -4.19 17.55
N THR A 159 8.29 -4.19 16.35
CA THR A 159 7.83 -3.34 15.25
C THR A 159 6.38 -3.65 14.90
N PHE A 160 6.03 -4.93 14.75
CA PHE A 160 4.65 -5.33 14.47
C PHE A 160 3.71 -5.03 15.64
N ASN A 161 4.11 -5.33 16.89
CA ASN A 161 3.27 -5.06 18.07
C ASN A 161 2.99 -3.58 18.30
N ASN A 162 3.99 -2.74 18.08
CA ASN A 162 3.89 -1.30 18.33
C ASN A 162 3.26 -0.52 17.17
N PHE A 163 2.91 -1.19 16.07
CA PHE A 163 2.20 -0.54 14.97
C PHE A 163 0.88 0.05 15.46
N TYR A 164 0.67 1.35 15.17
CA TYR A 164 -0.53 2.08 15.58
C TYR A 164 -1.66 1.87 14.56
N TYR A 165 -2.55 0.94 14.86
CA TYR A 165 -3.65 0.49 14.01
C TYR A 165 -5.02 1.13 14.34
N GLN A 166 -5.14 1.86 15.46
CA GLN A 166 -6.44 2.37 15.96
C GLN A 166 -7.05 3.45 15.07
N ASN A 167 -6.24 4.08 14.21
CA ASN A 167 -6.73 5.05 13.22
C ASN A 167 -7.19 4.38 11.92
N HIS A 168 -7.03 3.07 11.77
CA HIS A 168 -7.47 2.35 10.57
C HIS A 168 -8.99 2.45 10.41
N ILE A 169 -9.44 2.79 9.19
CA ILE A 169 -10.86 3.07 8.92
C ILE A 169 -11.81 1.93 9.32
N PHE A 170 -11.36 0.69 9.27
CA PHE A 170 -12.18 -0.48 9.59
C PHE A 170 -12.06 -0.98 11.03
N TRP A 171 -11.11 -0.44 11.81
CA TRP A 171 -10.87 -0.93 13.16
C TRP A 171 -12.11 -0.91 14.05
N ALA A 172 -12.85 0.20 14.10
CA ALA A 172 -14.04 0.32 14.93
C ALA A 172 -15.15 -0.68 14.51
N THR A 173 -15.31 -0.90 13.19
CA THR A 173 -16.27 -1.88 12.65
C THR A 173 -15.89 -3.29 13.05
N LEU A 174 -14.62 -3.69 12.87
CA LEU A 174 -14.12 -5.01 13.25
C LEU A 174 -14.20 -5.25 14.76
N LYS A 175 -13.87 -4.23 15.56
CA LYS A 175 -14.00 -4.27 17.02
C LYS A 175 -15.45 -4.50 17.47
N SER A 176 -16.44 -4.01 16.74
CA SER A 176 -17.86 -4.18 17.05
C SER A 176 -18.42 -5.59 16.78
N ILE A 177 -17.67 -6.44 16.08
CA ILE A 177 -18.07 -7.83 15.82
C ILE A 177 -18.12 -8.61 17.14
N LYS A 178 -19.12 -9.50 17.29
CA LYS A 178 -19.25 -10.35 18.49
C LYS A 178 -18.02 -11.26 18.64
N ASN A 179 -17.51 -11.38 19.87
CA ASN A 179 -16.26 -12.10 20.16
C ASN A 179 -16.22 -13.53 19.61
N GLY A 180 -17.30 -14.31 19.69
CA GLY A 180 -17.33 -15.68 19.15
C GLY A 180 -17.21 -15.78 17.62
N LYS A 181 -17.27 -14.65 16.90
CA LYS A 181 -17.05 -14.60 15.44
C LYS A 181 -15.68 -14.07 15.06
N LYS A 182 -14.85 -13.68 16.04
CA LYS A 182 -13.54 -13.08 15.79
C LYS A 182 -12.42 -14.13 15.67
N GLU A 183 -12.64 -15.35 16.13
CA GLU A 183 -11.59 -16.37 16.22
C GLU A 183 -11.03 -16.75 14.86
N ASP A 184 -11.88 -16.81 13.84
CA ASP A 184 -11.53 -17.23 12.48
C ASP A 184 -11.57 -16.10 11.45
N ILE A 185 -11.71 -14.84 11.90
CA ILE A 185 -11.97 -13.72 11.01
C ILE A 185 -10.82 -13.42 10.03
N PHE A 186 -9.59 -13.78 10.38
CA PHE A 186 -8.38 -13.57 9.56
C PHE A 186 -7.85 -14.85 8.92
N VAL A 187 -8.62 -15.95 8.93
CA VAL A 187 -8.15 -17.27 8.43
C VAL A 187 -7.68 -17.18 7.00
N GLU A 188 -8.44 -16.54 6.12
CA GLU A 188 -8.08 -16.39 4.71
C GLU A 188 -6.77 -15.63 4.52
N PHE A 189 -6.62 -14.47 5.14
CA PHE A 189 -5.37 -13.70 5.14
C PHE A 189 -4.18 -14.54 5.63
N ILE A 190 -4.36 -15.31 6.69
CA ILE A 190 -3.30 -16.14 7.29
C ILE A 190 -2.90 -17.29 6.36
N GLU A 191 -3.86 -17.91 5.68
CA GLU A 191 -3.55 -18.96 4.70
C GLU A 191 -2.75 -18.39 3.51
N ILE A 192 -3.13 -17.22 2.99
CA ILE A 192 -2.36 -16.54 1.94
C ILE A 192 -0.95 -16.20 2.44
N LEU A 193 -0.81 -15.66 3.66
CA LEU A 193 0.50 -15.34 4.24
C LEU A 193 1.40 -16.58 4.35
N ARG A 194 0.84 -17.73 4.76
CA ARG A 194 1.57 -19.00 4.84
C ARG A 194 2.06 -19.48 3.47
N MET A 195 1.26 -19.27 2.43
CA MET A 195 1.55 -19.70 1.06
C MET A 195 2.36 -18.68 0.26
N LEU A 196 2.51 -17.45 0.76
CA LEU A 196 3.17 -16.35 0.06
C LEU A 196 4.53 -16.76 -0.51
N ASN A 197 4.70 -16.58 -1.81
CA ASN A 197 5.99 -16.79 -2.48
C ASN A 197 6.78 -15.49 -2.50
N ILE A 198 7.56 -15.26 -1.43
CA ILE A 198 8.33 -14.03 -1.24
C ILE A 198 9.38 -13.85 -2.34
N GLU A 199 9.91 -14.94 -2.93
CA GLU A 199 10.91 -14.86 -3.99
C GLU A 199 10.39 -14.20 -5.28
N LYS A 200 9.07 -14.18 -5.53
CA LYS A 200 8.49 -13.44 -6.65
C LYS A 200 8.83 -11.94 -6.59
N LEU A 201 9.03 -11.39 -5.39
CA LEU A 201 9.39 -9.98 -5.23
C LEU A 201 10.75 -9.64 -5.85
N ASN A 202 11.62 -10.64 -6.14
CA ASN A 202 12.85 -10.38 -6.88
C ASN A 202 12.57 -9.72 -8.23
N LEU A 203 11.51 -10.14 -8.93
CA LEU A 203 11.13 -9.55 -10.22
C LEU A 203 10.76 -8.06 -10.08
N ILE A 204 10.16 -7.70 -8.94
CA ILE A 204 9.81 -6.29 -8.67
C ILE A 204 11.08 -5.47 -8.44
N PHE A 205 12.03 -5.99 -7.65
CA PHE A 205 13.31 -5.31 -7.43
C PHE A 205 14.13 -5.17 -8.72
N ASP A 206 14.16 -6.21 -9.57
CA ASP A 206 14.79 -6.14 -10.90
C ASP A 206 14.14 -5.06 -11.79
N GLN A 207 12.83 -4.87 -11.68
CA GLN A 207 12.11 -3.79 -12.36
C GLN A 207 12.46 -2.41 -11.78
N LEU A 208 12.57 -2.28 -10.46
CA LEU A 208 12.98 -1.04 -9.80
C LEU A 208 14.39 -0.64 -10.23
N ASP A 209 15.32 -1.59 -10.27
CA ASP A 209 16.70 -1.38 -10.75
C ASP A 209 16.72 -0.94 -12.22
N LYS A 210 15.93 -1.59 -13.08
CA LYS A 210 15.80 -1.23 -14.50
C LYS A 210 15.37 0.23 -14.70
N TYR A 211 14.54 0.76 -13.82
CA TYR A 211 14.03 2.14 -13.89
C TYR A 211 14.79 3.10 -13.00
N ASP A 212 15.91 2.68 -12.39
CA ASP A 212 16.71 3.50 -11.47
C ASP A 212 15.85 4.11 -10.34
N ILE A 213 14.98 3.28 -9.75
CA ILE A 213 14.09 3.66 -8.64
C ILE A 213 14.69 3.17 -7.33
N GLU A 214 15.04 4.10 -6.45
CA GLU A 214 15.57 3.79 -5.12
C GLU A 214 14.52 3.12 -4.23
N TYR A 215 14.91 2.05 -3.51
CA TYR A 215 14.02 1.24 -2.66
C TYR A 215 14.59 0.90 -1.27
N GLY A 216 15.78 1.39 -0.95
CA GLY A 216 16.44 1.13 0.33
C GLY A 216 17.05 -0.29 0.41
N GLU A 217 16.89 -0.93 1.56
CA GLU A 217 17.54 -2.22 1.85
C GLU A 217 16.59 -3.39 1.54
N LYS A 218 16.71 -3.97 0.34
CA LYS A 218 15.93 -5.14 -0.11
C LYS A 218 15.92 -6.27 0.94
N ASN A 219 17.07 -6.58 1.54
CA ASN A 219 17.19 -7.68 2.50
C ASN A 219 16.35 -7.47 3.77
N ILE A 220 16.09 -6.23 4.17
CA ILE A 220 15.24 -5.92 5.32
C ILE A 220 13.78 -6.28 5.01
N ILE A 221 13.31 -5.97 3.81
CA ILE A 221 11.94 -6.29 3.36
C ILE A 221 11.76 -7.81 3.31
N PHE A 222 12.71 -8.52 2.70
CA PHE A 222 12.68 -9.99 2.63
C PHE A 222 12.71 -10.62 4.02
N ALA A 223 13.63 -10.19 4.88
CA ALA A 223 13.74 -10.71 6.25
C ALA A 223 12.45 -10.48 7.05
N TYR A 224 11.81 -9.32 6.89
CA TYR A 224 10.52 -9.03 7.52
C TYR A 224 9.41 -9.94 7.01
N LEU A 225 9.27 -10.11 5.71
CA LEU A 225 8.22 -10.95 5.13
C LEU A 225 8.44 -12.44 5.45
N TYR A 226 9.69 -12.91 5.45
CA TYR A 226 10.02 -14.26 5.93
C TYR A 226 9.69 -14.44 7.40
N TRP A 227 10.04 -13.45 8.25
CA TRP A 227 9.65 -13.46 9.64
C TRP A 227 8.12 -13.53 9.78
N ALA A 228 7.38 -12.71 9.05
CA ALA A 228 5.92 -12.70 9.09
C ALA A 228 5.33 -14.07 8.68
N LYS A 229 5.82 -14.63 7.57
CA LYS A 229 5.41 -15.96 7.09
C LYS A 229 5.70 -17.07 8.11
N GLN A 230 6.88 -17.06 8.74
CA GLN A 230 7.24 -18.06 9.75
C GLN A 230 6.45 -17.89 11.06
N ASN A 231 6.03 -16.67 11.37
CA ASN A 231 5.31 -16.34 12.61
C ASN A 231 3.81 -16.06 12.36
N TYR A 232 3.21 -16.65 11.34
CA TYR A 232 1.81 -16.43 10.96
C TYR A 232 0.82 -16.64 12.12
N SER A 233 1.03 -17.66 12.97
CA SER A 233 0.18 -17.92 14.13
C SER A 233 0.25 -16.80 15.18
N TYR A 234 1.45 -16.23 15.37
CA TYR A 234 1.64 -15.08 16.23
C TYR A 234 0.95 -13.83 15.66
N ILE A 235 1.10 -13.58 14.35
CA ILE A 235 0.43 -12.48 13.66
C ILE A 235 -1.09 -12.62 13.79
N ASN A 236 -1.65 -13.81 13.55
CA ASN A 236 -3.08 -14.06 13.74
C ASN A 236 -3.56 -13.69 15.15
N LYS A 237 -2.83 -14.18 16.17
CA LYS A 237 -3.15 -13.84 17.57
C LYS A 237 -3.15 -12.34 17.81
N VAL A 238 -2.13 -11.62 17.36
CA VAL A 238 -2.02 -10.17 17.53
C VAL A 238 -3.15 -9.44 16.81
N LEU A 239 -3.49 -9.83 15.57
CA LEU A 239 -4.60 -9.24 14.82
C LEU A 239 -5.94 -9.43 15.54
N ILE A 240 -6.22 -10.63 16.04
CA ILE A 240 -7.42 -10.91 16.84
C ILE A 240 -7.45 -10.05 18.12
N ASP A 241 -6.32 -9.94 18.82
CA ASP A 241 -6.24 -9.14 20.06
C ASP A 241 -6.43 -7.64 19.80
N ARG A 242 -6.04 -7.12 18.61
CA ARG A 242 -6.26 -5.73 18.18
C ARG A 242 -7.73 -5.37 18.02
N ILE A 243 -8.58 -6.33 17.72
CA ILE A 243 -10.03 -6.09 17.50
C ILE A 243 -10.91 -6.57 18.66
N LYS A 244 -10.33 -7.19 19.68
CA LYS A 244 -11.05 -7.48 20.95
C LYS A 244 -11.24 -6.21 21.77
#